data_5b54526606c69a2d9a6176abbcef1408
#
_entry.id   5b54526606c69a2d9a6176abbcef1408
#
_cell.length_a   1.000
_cell.length_b   1.000
_cell.length_c   1.000
_cell.angle_alpha   90.00
_cell.angle_beta   90.00
_cell.angle_gamma   90.00
#
_symmetry.space_group_name_H-M   'P 1'
#
loop_
_entity.id
_entity.type
_entity.pdbx_description
1 polymer ?
#
loop_
_entity_poly.entity_id
_entity_poly.type
_entity_poly.pdbx_seq_one_letter_code
_entity_poly.pdbx_strand_id
1 'polypeptide(L)'
;MAVATSTDITPERPLPPRGTGRRRWGIALVLILAALWSVSGLDVSFSRLVRAPGEAWAVLRQMVPPAFGRVYERGAVGKIFESVYIAWIGTLIGAILSLPLAFLAANNVSPRWVRTPVRQFFNGIRAVPELILAVIFIPITGLGPWAGALAIGIHSIGTLGKWATESIESIDSGPIEAIKATGGQWVNRMRWAVIPQVMATITSYWLFRFEINVRASAVLGMIGAGGVGSELVSHLIFRDFPAASAVLILTVVVVLTIDTVSANVRRRIIVGSVGDRDSSRWSETWADLTGLRRSTK
;
A
#
# COMPACT_ATOMS: atom_id res chain seq x y z
N MET A 1 67.34 29.96 -2.72
CA MET A 1 66.36 29.41 -3.66
C MET A 1 66.21 27.94 -3.31
N ALA A 2 65.24 27.62 -2.46
CA ALA A 2 65.01 26.26 -1.97
C ALA A 2 63.66 25.78 -2.51
N VAL A 3 63.72 24.71 -3.31
CA VAL A 3 62.56 24.05 -3.93
C VAL A 3 61.89 23.16 -2.87
N ALA A 4 60.67 23.49 -2.49
CA ALA A 4 59.84 22.67 -1.64
C ALA A 4 59.26 21.51 -2.46
N THR A 5 59.68 20.30 -2.18
CA THR A 5 59.11 19.06 -2.69
C THR A 5 57.77 18.80 -1.97
N SER A 6 56.65 18.92 -2.67
CA SER A 6 55.35 18.51 -2.21
C SER A 6 55.26 16.97 -2.15
N THR A 7 55.26 16.41 -0.96
CA THR A 7 54.94 15.00 -0.73
C THR A 7 53.43 14.82 -0.94
N ASP A 8 53.09 14.17 -2.04
CA ASP A 8 51.75 13.76 -2.41
C ASP A 8 51.30 12.62 -1.47
N ILE A 9 50.53 12.96 -0.42
CA ILE A 9 49.97 11.99 0.51
C ILE A 9 48.64 11.52 -0.08
N THR A 10 48.72 10.53 -0.98
CA THR A 10 47.51 9.76 -1.35
C THR A 10 47.03 8.98 -0.16
N PRO A 11 45.76 9.16 0.32
CA PRO A 11 45.25 8.38 1.43
C PRO A 11 45.12 6.91 1.01
N GLU A 12 45.95 6.05 1.60
CA GLU A 12 45.83 4.59 1.44
C GLU A 12 44.42 4.15 1.87
N ARG A 13 43.66 3.61 0.93
CA ARG A 13 42.38 2.97 1.23
C ARG A 13 42.65 1.78 2.16
N PRO A 14 42.02 1.73 3.35
CA PRO A 14 42.18 0.59 4.25
C PRO A 14 41.75 -0.69 3.53
N LEU A 15 42.69 -1.64 3.43
CA LEU A 15 42.41 -2.95 2.87
C LEU A 15 41.35 -3.66 3.72
N PRO A 16 40.37 -4.34 3.11
CA PRO A 16 39.34 -5.07 3.86
C PRO A 16 39.99 -6.13 4.74
N PRO A 17 39.52 -6.33 5.99
CA PRO A 17 40.15 -7.23 6.95
C PRO A 17 40.28 -8.65 6.39
N ARG A 18 41.52 -9.13 6.30
CA ARG A 18 41.85 -10.52 5.95
C ARG A 18 41.39 -11.41 7.09
N GLY A 19 40.25 -12.08 6.96
CA GLY A 19 39.80 -13.02 8.01
C GLY A 19 38.41 -13.62 7.87
N THR A 20 37.66 -13.23 6.82
CA THR A 20 36.26 -13.62 6.70
C THR A 20 36.01 -14.91 5.88
N GLY A 21 37.04 -15.55 5.33
CA GLY A 21 36.88 -16.74 4.50
C GLY A 21 36.19 -17.90 5.26
N ARG A 22 36.76 -18.33 6.38
CA ARG A 22 36.21 -19.46 7.19
C ARG A 22 34.80 -19.14 7.72
N ARG A 23 34.54 -17.91 8.13
CA ARG A 23 33.20 -17.47 8.60
C ARG A 23 32.20 -17.44 7.45
N ARG A 24 32.61 -17.02 6.27
CA ARG A 24 31.74 -17.03 5.06
C ARG A 24 31.39 -18.47 4.65
N TRP A 25 32.37 -19.38 4.66
CA TRP A 25 32.11 -20.79 4.39
C TRP A 25 31.24 -21.46 5.45
N GLY A 26 31.42 -21.12 6.73
CA GLY A 26 30.54 -21.58 7.81
C GLY A 26 29.10 -21.08 7.64
N ILE A 27 28.91 -19.81 7.32
CA ILE A 27 27.58 -19.24 7.04
C ILE A 27 26.96 -19.90 5.78
N ALA A 28 27.73 -20.06 4.73
CA ALA A 28 27.26 -20.74 3.50
C ALA A 28 26.82 -22.19 3.78
N LEU A 29 27.59 -22.93 4.57
CA LEU A 29 27.25 -24.30 4.98
C LEU A 29 25.94 -24.33 5.79
N VAL A 30 25.77 -23.43 6.78
CA VAL A 30 24.53 -23.33 7.56
C VAL A 30 23.34 -22.98 6.67
N LEU A 31 23.49 -22.05 5.73
CA LEU A 31 22.42 -21.70 4.79
C LEU A 31 22.06 -22.86 3.85
N ILE A 32 23.05 -23.62 3.37
CA ILE A 32 22.82 -24.82 2.54
C ILE A 32 22.10 -25.89 3.34
N LEU A 33 22.56 -26.18 4.58
CA LEU A 33 21.90 -27.16 5.45
C LEU A 33 20.47 -26.74 5.80
N ALA A 34 20.23 -25.46 6.09
CA ALA A 34 18.89 -24.93 6.32
C ALA A 34 18.00 -25.03 5.08
N ALA A 35 18.55 -24.77 3.89
CA ALA A 35 17.83 -24.93 2.63
C ALA A 35 17.50 -26.40 2.36
N LEU A 36 18.44 -27.32 2.54
CA LEU A 36 18.22 -28.75 2.39
C LEU A 36 17.17 -29.28 3.38
N TRP A 37 17.25 -28.83 4.63
CA TRP A 37 16.24 -29.17 5.66
C TRP A 37 14.87 -28.60 5.30
N SER A 38 14.79 -27.39 4.78
CA SER A 38 13.52 -26.79 4.29
C SER A 38 12.92 -27.56 3.13
N VAL A 39 13.76 -27.99 2.17
CA VAL A 39 13.31 -28.79 1.02
C VAL A 39 12.87 -30.19 1.44
N SER A 40 13.54 -30.81 2.43
CA SER A 40 13.15 -32.13 2.92
C SER A 40 11.80 -32.14 3.66
N GLY A 41 11.36 -30.98 4.20
CA GLY A 41 10.05 -30.81 4.81
C GLY A 41 8.91 -30.58 3.80
N LEU A 42 9.25 -30.35 2.53
CA LEU A 42 8.29 -30.17 1.45
C LEU A 42 8.28 -31.47 0.63
N ASP A 43 7.13 -32.12 0.46
CA ASP A 43 6.94 -33.28 -0.43
C ASP A 43 7.13 -32.89 -1.91
N VAL A 44 8.30 -32.34 -2.24
CA VAL A 44 8.65 -31.92 -3.59
C VAL A 44 9.14 -33.12 -4.37
N SER A 45 8.29 -33.71 -5.20
CA SER A 45 8.73 -34.68 -6.17
C SER A 45 9.44 -33.98 -7.34
N PHE A 46 10.74 -34.18 -7.46
CA PHE A 46 11.57 -33.64 -8.56
C PHE A 46 10.98 -33.93 -9.96
N SER A 47 10.36 -35.11 -10.10
CA SER A 47 9.67 -35.51 -11.34
C SER A 47 8.49 -34.57 -11.69
N ARG A 48 7.75 -34.06 -10.71
CA ARG A 48 6.69 -33.05 -10.95
C ARG A 48 7.27 -31.71 -11.39
N LEU A 49 8.38 -31.31 -10.77
CA LEU A 49 9.04 -30.03 -11.11
C LEU A 49 9.51 -30.02 -12.58
N VAL A 50 10.06 -31.17 -13.06
CA VAL A 50 10.50 -31.32 -14.45
C VAL A 50 9.31 -31.34 -15.44
N ARG A 51 8.15 -31.86 -15.04
CA ARG A 51 6.93 -31.92 -15.88
C ARG A 51 6.12 -30.61 -15.83
N ALA A 52 6.23 -29.81 -14.76
CA ALA A 52 5.46 -28.61 -14.56
C ALA A 52 5.48 -27.63 -15.76
N PRO A 53 6.61 -27.36 -16.44
CA PRO A 53 6.61 -26.47 -17.60
C PRO A 53 5.76 -26.99 -18.76
N GLY A 54 5.77 -28.30 -19.02
CA GLY A 54 4.95 -28.91 -20.07
C GLY A 54 3.46 -28.88 -19.76
N GLU A 55 3.09 -29.17 -18.50
CA GLU A 55 1.70 -29.09 -18.03
C GLU A 55 1.19 -27.65 -18.03
N ALA A 56 2.01 -26.70 -17.58
CA ALA A 56 1.68 -25.26 -17.64
C ALA A 56 1.45 -24.79 -19.08
N TRP A 57 2.32 -25.23 -20.01
CA TRP A 57 2.15 -24.92 -21.42
C TRP A 57 0.88 -25.50 -22.02
N ALA A 58 0.50 -26.73 -21.63
CA ALA A 58 -0.74 -27.34 -22.06
C ALA A 58 -1.98 -26.58 -21.60
N VAL A 59 -1.97 -26.07 -20.36
CA VAL A 59 -3.04 -25.19 -19.82
C VAL A 59 -3.06 -23.85 -20.56
N LEU A 60 -1.92 -23.21 -20.73
CA LEU A 60 -1.83 -21.91 -21.43
C LEU A 60 -2.35 -22.00 -22.88
N ARG A 61 -2.06 -23.08 -23.57
CA ARG A 61 -2.62 -23.32 -24.92
C ARG A 61 -4.14 -23.41 -24.93
N GLN A 62 -4.75 -23.99 -23.91
CA GLN A 62 -6.20 -24.08 -23.79
C GLN A 62 -6.86 -22.74 -23.43
N MET A 63 -6.09 -21.79 -22.91
CA MET A 63 -6.55 -20.42 -22.62
C MET A 63 -6.65 -19.54 -23.87
N VAL A 64 -6.16 -20.00 -25.02
CA VAL A 64 -6.15 -19.26 -26.31
C VAL A 64 -6.95 -20.02 -27.35
N PRO A 65 -7.93 -19.36 -28.03
CA PRO A 65 -8.36 -17.96 -27.92
C PRO A 65 -9.30 -17.71 -26.72
N PRO A 66 -9.25 -16.51 -26.09
CA PRO A 66 -10.14 -16.16 -24.99
C PRO A 66 -11.59 -16.00 -25.47
N ALA A 67 -12.54 -16.57 -24.70
CA ALA A 67 -13.96 -16.62 -25.07
C ALA A 67 -14.74 -15.42 -24.50
N PHE A 68 -14.49 -14.19 -24.96
CA PHE A 68 -15.15 -12.98 -24.49
C PHE A 68 -16.68 -13.00 -24.61
N GLY A 69 -17.23 -13.58 -25.68
CA GLY A 69 -18.70 -13.67 -25.87
C GLY A 69 -19.37 -14.43 -24.73
N ARG A 70 -18.85 -15.60 -24.36
CA ARG A 70 -19.40 -16.43 -23.26
C ARG A 70 -19.34 -15.72 -21.90
N VAL A 71 -18.30 -14.94 -21.66
CA VAL A 71 -18.08 -14.20 -20.42
C VAL A 71 -19.07 -13.03 -20.32
N TYR A 72 -19.35 -12.35 -21.44
CA TYR A 72 -20.34 -11.28 -21.49
C TYR A 72 -21.77 -11.81 -21.25
N GLU A 73 -22.17 -12.89 -21.90
CA GLU A 73 -23.48 -13.52 -21.74
C GLU A 73 -23.73 -14.02 -20.29
N ARG A 74 -22.72 -14.46 -19.58
CA ARG A 74 -22.82 -14.92 -18.18
C ARG A 74 -22.76 -13.78 -17.15
N GLY A 75 -22.63 -12.54 -17.59
CA GLY A 75 -22.62 -11.39 -16.68
C GLY A 75 -21.34 -11.22 -15.87
N ALA A 76 -20.22 -11.79 -16.28
CA ALA A 76 -18.94 -11.67 -15.59
C ALA A 76 -18.46 -10.21 -15.48
N VAL A 77 -18.87 -9.33 -16.40
CA VAL A 77 -18.63 -7.89 -16.32
C VAL A 77 -19.25 -7.33 -15.02
N GLY A 78 -20.44 -7.77 -14.66
CA GLY A 78 -21.08 -7.40 -13.37
C GLY A 78 -20.24 -7.84 -12.17
N LYS A 79 -19.61 -9.03 -12.23
CA LYS A 79 -18.73 -9.54 -11.18
C LYS A 79 -17.42 -8.76 -11.04
N ILE A 80 -16.91 -8.22 -12.14
CA ILE A 80 -15.74 -7.33 -12.12
C ILE A 80 -16.10 -6.02 -11.40
N PHE A 81 -17.25 -5.40 -11.76
CA PHE A 81 -17.71 -4.21 -11.04
C PHE A 81 -18.05 -4.50 -9.57
N GLU A 82 -18.59 -5.69 -9.26
CA GLU A 82 -18.81 -6.12 -7.88
C GLU A 82 -17.50 -6.12 -7.07
N SER A 83 -16.37 -6.57 -7.65
CA SER A 83 -15.06 -6.46 -7.02
C SER A 83 -14.65 -5.01 -6.76
N VAL A 84 -14.94 -4.10 -7.68
CA VAL A 84 -14.65 -2.68 -7.50
C VAL A 84 -15.51 -2.08 -6.38
N TYR A 85 -16.79 -2.45 -6.30
CA TYR A 85 -17.69 -2.00 -5.23
C TYR A 85 -17.27 -2.54 -3.86
N ILE A 86 -16.87 -3.82 -3.76
CA ILE A 86 -16.31 -4.42 -2.54
C ILE A 86 -15.09 -3.61 -2.06
N ALA A 87 -14.16 -3.34 -2.98
CA ALA A 87 -12.96 -2.57 -2.68
C ALA A 87 -13.27 -1.13 -2.26
N TRP A 88 -14.24 -0.49 -2.93
CA TRP A 88 -14.65 0.88 -2.63
C TRP A 88 -15.29 0.99 -1.25
N ILE A 89 -16.29 0.16 -0.97
CA ILE A 89 -16.98 0.13 0.33
C ILE A 89 -15.98 -0.21 1.45
N GLY A 90 -15.15 -1.22 1.26
CA GLY A 90 -14.12 -1.59 2.24
C GLY A 90 -13.12 -0.45 2.49
N THR A 91 -12.70 0.25 1.43
CA THR A 91 -11.80 1.41 1.59
C THR A 91 -12.48 2.54 2.34
N LEU A 92 -13.76 2.84 2.05
CA LEU A 92 -14.52 3.88 2.76
C LEU A 92 -14.68 3.55 4.25
N ILE A 93 -15.04 2.31 4.59
CA ILE A 93 -15.11 1.85 5.99
C ILE A 93 -13.76 2.09 6.67
N GLY A 94 -12.68 1.64 6.04
CA GLY A 94 -11.33 1.82 6.57
C GLY A 94 -10.95 3.29 6.73
N ALA A 95 -11.21 4.12 5.72
CA ALA A 95 -10.88 5.54 5.72
C ALA A 95 -11.63 6.34 6.79
N ILE A 96 -12.96 6.13 6.87
CA ILE A 96 -13.81 6.87 7.82
C ILE A 96 -13.46 6.50 9.27
N LEU A 97 -13.29 5.21 9.56
CA LEU A 97 -13.02 4.77 10.93
C LEU A 97 -11.56 4.98 11.35
N SER A 98 -10.61 4.89 10.41
CA SER A 98 -9.19 5.10 10.73
C SER A 98 -8.84 6.54 11.01
N LEU A 99 -9.51 7.52 10.38
CA LEU A 99 -9.16 8.94 10.48
C LEU A 99 -9.23 9.47 11.92
N PRO A 100 -10.35 9.36 12.65
CA PRO A 100 -10.42 9.82 14.03
C PRO A 100 -9.45 9.04 14.94
N LEU A 101 -9.29 7.74 14.71
CA LEU A 101 -8.36 6.92 15.49
C LEU A 101 -6.91 7.30 15.23
N ALA A 102 -6.56 7.75 14.01
CA ALA A 102 -5.21 8.22 13.70
C ALA A 102 -4.82 9.47 14.49
N PHE A 103 -5.76 10.42 14.66
CA PHE A 103 -5.53 11.58 15.53
C PHE A 103 -5.34 11.17 16.99
N LEU A 104 -6.09 10.17 17.47
CA LEU A 104 -5.91 9.63 18.82
C LEU A 104 -4.59 8.86 18.99
N ALA A 105 -4.06 8.29 17.92
CA ALA A 105 -2.80 7.55 17.92
C ALA A 105 -1.55 8.44 17.80
N ALA A 106 -1.68 9.69 17.33
CA ALA A 106 -0.57 10.59 17.06
C ALA A 106 0.05 11.15 18.35
N ASN A 107 1.40 11.18 18.42
CA ASN A 107 2.14 11.57 19.61
C ASN A 107 2.11 13.09 19.88
N ASN A 108 1.92 13.89 18.83
CA ASN A 108 1.81 15.34 18.89
C ASN A 108 0.38 15.84 19.22
N VAL A 109 -0.60 14.93 19.24
CA VAL A 109 -2.03 15.25 19.46
C VAL A 109 -2.53 14.68 20.77
N SER A 110 -2.20 13.42 21.10
CA SER A 110 -2.80 12.66 22.19
C SER A 110 -1.79 12.20 23.26
N PRO A 111 -2.21 12.13 24.53
CA PRO A 111 -1.38 11.65 25.62
C PRO A 111 -1.09 10.14 25.47
N ARG A 112 -0.01 9.67 26.13
CA ARG A 112 0.50 8.29 25.98
C ARG A 112 -0.53 7.22 26.33
N TRP A 113 -1.37 7.45 27.32
CA TRP A 113 -2.38 6.47 27.75
C TRP A 113 -3.50 6.25 26.73
N VAL A 114 -3.80 7.23 25.85
CA VAL A 114 -4.75 7.10 24.73
C VAL A 114 -4.06 6.51 23.51
N ARG A 115 -2.90 7.06 23.14
CA ARG A 115 -2.23 6.67 21.89
C ARG A 115 -1.74 5.22 21.88
N THR A 116 -1.24 4.72 23.03
CA THR A 116 -0.66 3.37 23.10
C THR A 116 -1.71 2.28 22.78
N PRO A 117 -2.89 2.23 23.42
CA PRO A 117 -3.89 1.23 23.08
C PRO A 117 -4.40 1.36 21.64
N VAL A 118 -4.55 2.57 21.10
CA VAL A 118 -5.00 2.75 19.71
C VAL A 118 -3.93 2.23 18.72
N ARG A 119 -2.65 2.45 18.98
CA ARG A 119 -1.56 1.87 18.16
C ARG A 119 -1.52 0.36 18.23
N GLN A 120 -1.73 -0.20 19.42
CA GLN A 120 -1.81 -1.66 19.57
C GLN A 120 -3.03 -2.24 18.85
N PHE A 121 -4.16 -1.55 18.86
CA PHE A 121 -5.32 -1.91 18.07
C PHE A 121 -5.02 -1.95 16.56
N PHE A 122 -4.36 -0.91 16.01
CA PHE A 122 -3.92 -0.93 14.61
C PHE A 122 -2.96 -2.09 14.32
N ASN A 123 -2.00 -2.33 15.20
CA ASN A 123 -1.04 -3.42 15.04
C ASN A 123 -1.75 -4.79 15.07
N GLY A 124 -2.71 -4.97 15.99
CA GLY A 124 -3.52 -6.19 16.11
C GLY A 124 -4.32 -6.48 14.84
N ILE A 125 -5.04 -5.48 14.31
CA ILE A 125 -5.79 -5.64 13.04
C ILE A 125 -4.85 -6.02 11.89
N ARG A 126 -3.70 -5.36 11.76
CA ARG A 126 -2.74 -5.62 10.69
C ARG A 126 -2.03 -6.97 10.80
N ALA A 127 -1.99 -7.55 11.99
CA ALA A 127 -1.43 -8.89 12.19
C ALA A 127 -2.33 -9.99 11.59
N VAL A 128 -3.63 -9.71 11.41
CA VAL A 128 -4.57 -10.67 10.85
C VAL A 128 -4.67 -10.46 9.33
N PRO A 129 -4.32 -11.45 8.50
CA PRO A 129 -4.50 -11.37 7.06
C PRO A 129 -5.97 -11.15 6.67
N GLU A 130 -6.22 -10.34 5.65
CA GLU A 130 -7.58 -10.02 5.18
C GLU A 130 -8.38 -11.24 4.72
N LEU A 131 -7.70 -12.27 4.20
CA LEU A 131 -8.32 -13.56 3.86
C LEU A 131 -8.92 -14.26 5.09
N ILE A 132 -8.22 -14.25 6.22
CA ILE A 132 -8.71 -14.85 7.46
C ILE A 132 -9.93 -14.08 7.97
N LEU A 133 -9.90 -12.75 7.90
CA LEU A 133 -11.06 -11.92 8.25
C LEU A 133 -12.27 -12.28 7.38
N ALA A 134 -12.10 -12.44 6.07
CA ALA A 134 -13.18 -12.81 5.18
C ALA A 134 -13.78 -14.19 5.55
N VAL A 135 -12.94 -15.19 5.85
CA VAL A 135 -13.40 -16.50 6.31
C VAL A 135 -14.21 -16.41 7.60
N ILE A 136 -13.84 -15.51 8.52
CA ILE A 136 -14.58 -15.26 9.76
C ILE A 136 -15.92 -14.57 9.48
N PHE A 137 -15.98 -13.67 8.49
CA PHE A 137 -17.21 -12.95 8.17
C PHE A 137 -18.20 -13.76 7.36
N ILE A 138 -17.77 -14.73 6.53
CA ILE A 138 -18.66 -15.57 5.73
C ILE A 138 -19.76 -16.24 6.57
N PRO A 139 -19.51 -16.88 7.71
CA PRO A 139 -20.55 -17.45 8.56
C PRO A 139 -21.52 -16.42 9.15
N ILE A 140 -21.10 -15.18 9.29
CA ILE A 140 -21.88 -14.09 9.91
C ILE A 140 -22.80 -13.42 8.89
N THR A 141 -22.25 -13.11 7.70
CA THR A 141 -22.94 -12.32 6.66
C THR A 141 -23.47 -13.17 5.51
N GLY A 142 -23.10 -14.44 5.46
CA GLY A 142 -23.30 -15.32 4.31
C GLY A 142 -22.18 -15.17 3.27
N LEU A 143 -22.19 -16.08 2.29
CA LEU A 143 -21.36 -15.96 1.09
C LEU A 143 -21.78 -14.72 0.29
N GLY A 144 -20.81 -13.90 -0.13
CA GLY A 144 -21.12 -12.75 -0.97
C GLY A 144 -20.29 -11.49 -0.68
N PRO A 145 -20.61 -10.37 -1.35
CA PRO A 145 -19.82 -9.14 -1.36
C PRO A 145 -19.62 -8.50 0.02
N TRP A 146 -20.57 -8.67 0.94
CA TRP A 146 -20.50 -8.08 2.27
C TRP A 146 -19.38 -8.66 3.12
N ALA A 147 -19.14 -9.97 3.06
CA ALA A 147 -18.02 -10.60 3.77
C ALA A 147 -16.68 -10.00 3.30
N GLY A 148 -16.52 -9.84 1.98
CA GLY A 148 -15.32 -9.23 1.39
C GLY A 148 -15.16 -7.76 1.78
N ALA A 149 -16.23 -6.97 1.68
CA ALA A 149 -16.18 -5.55 2.01
C ALA A 149 -15.85 -5.30 3.50
N LEU A 150 -16.40 -6.08 4.41
CA LEU A 150 -16.10 -5.97 5.84
C LEU A 150 -14.66 -6.41 6.16
N ALA A 151 -14.18 -7.50 5.56
CA ALA A 151 -12.83 -8.00 5.75
C ALA A 151 -11.79 -6.94 5.29
N ILE A 152 -11.96 -6.42 4.07
CA ILE A 152 -11.13 -5.35 3.52
C ILE A 152 -11.24 -4.08 4.38
N GLY A 153 -12.45 -3.73 4.80
CA GLY A 153 -12.71 -2.54 5.59
C GLY A 153 -11.98 -2.56 6.92
N ILE A 154 -12.15 -3.63 7.69
CA ILE A 154 -11.49 -3.78 8.99
C ILE A 154 -9.97 -3.81 8.84
N HIS A 155 -9.43 -4.60 7.90
CA HIS A 155 -8.00 -4.63 7.66
C HIS A 155 -7.46 -3.25 7.25
N SER A 156 -8.24 -2.49 6.47
CA SER A 156 -7.88 -1.13 6.04
C SER A 156 -7.85 -0.12 7.21
N ILE A 157 -8.65 -0.31 8.28
CA ILE A 157 -8.59 0.55 9.48
C ILE A 157 -7.18 0.53 10.07
N GLY A 158 -6.58 -0.65 10.23
CA GLY A 158 -5.23 -0.78 10.79
C GLY A 158 -4.16 -0.15 9.91
N THR A 159 -4.23 -0.38 8.61
CA THR A 159 -3.21 0.11 7.66
C THR A 159 -3.31 1.63 7.44
N LEU A 160 -4.51 2.12 7.12
CA LEU A 160 -4.76 3.56 6.93
C LEU A 160 -4.56 4.34 8.22
N GLY A 161 -4.99 3.78 9.36
CA GLY A 161 -4.80 4.39 10.66
C GLY A 161 -3.32 4.61 10.99
N LYS A 162 -2.47 3.61 10.73
CA LYS A 162 -1.03 3.74 10.92
C LYS A 162 -0.42 4.79 9.98
N TRP A 163 -0.71 4.74 8.68
CA TRP A 163 -0.17 5.71 7.72
C TRP A 163 -0.62 7.14 8.01
N ALA A 164 -1.91 7.32 8.36
CA ALA A 164 -2.42 8.63 8.76
C ALA A 164 -1.75 9.13 10.05
N THR A 165 -1.53 8.26 11.04
CA THR A 165 -0.81 8.61 12.28
C THR A 165 0.60 9.10 11.97
N GLU A 166 1.36 8.38 11.16
CA GLU A 166 2.72 8.74 10.76
C GLU A 166 2.75 10.10 10.00
N SER A 167 1.74 10.34 9.15
CA SER A 167 1.60 11.66 8.49
C SER A 167 1.31 12.79 9.45
N ILE A 168 0.43 12.57 10.45
CA ILE A 168 0.12 13.57 11.47
C ILE A 168 1.35 13.86 12.35
N GLU A 169 2.21 12.88 12.58
CA GLU A 169 3.43 13.04 13.37
C GLU A 169 4.56 13.75 12.60
N SER A 170 4.53 13.71 11.28
CA SER A 170 5.57 14.29 10.41
C SER A 170 5.33 15.73 9.98
N ILE A 171 4.27 16.38 10.47
CA ILE A 171 3.94 17.77 10.11
C ILE A 171 4.93 18.78 10.66
N ASP A 172 4.99 19.94 10.01
CA ASP A 172 5.75 21.09 10.49
C ASP A 172 5.10 21.67 11.76
N SER A 173 5.91 21.89 12.81
CA SER A 173 5.47 22.48 14.08
C SER A 173 5.23 23.99 14.01
N GLY A 174 5.84 24.69 13.05
CA GLY A 174 5.78 26.15 12.94
C GLY A 174 4.35 26.72 12.94
N PRO A 175 3.44 26.24 12.08
CA PRO A 175 2.03 26.69 12.09
C PRO A 175 1.31 26.39 13.41
N ILE A 176 1.66 25.30 14.10
CA ILE A 176 1.08 24.96 15.40
C ILE A 176 1.55 25.96 16.46
N GLU A 177 2.83 26.29 16.46
CA GLU A 177 3.42 27.24 17.41
C GLU A 177 2.90 28.64 17.16
N ALA A 178 2.72 29.06 15.90
CA ALA A 178 2.11 30.38 15.59
C ALA A 178 0.70 30.50 16.15
N ILE A 179 -0.14 29.47 16.01
CA ILE A 179 -1.51 29.50 16.58
C ILE A 179 -1.47 29.44 18.10
N LYS A 180 -0.51 28.74 18.71
CA LYS A 180 -0.32 28.77 20.17
C LYS A 180 0.05 30.16 20.67
N ALA A 181 0.95 30.86 19.98
CA ALA A 181 1.40 32.19 20.35
C ALA A 181 0.27 33.23 20.34
N THR A 182 -0.76 33.05 19.49
CA THR A 182 -1.97 33.89 19.48
C THR A 182 -3.03 33.47 20.50
N GLY A 183 -2.74 32.52 21.40
CA GLY A 183 -3.70 31.99 22.37
C GLY A 183 -4.73 31.02 21.77
N GLY A 184 -4.50 30.52 20.58
CA GLY A 184 -5.43 29.60 19.89
C GLY A 184 -5.64 28.28 20.62
N GLN A 185 -6.91 27.90 20.79
CA GLN A 185 -7.32 26.66 21.45
C GLN A 185 -6.97 25.43 20.61
N TRP A 186 -7.08 24.22 21.18
CA TRP A 186 -6.78 22.96 20.53
C TRP A 186 -7.53 22.78 19.19
N VAL A 187 -8.82 23.14 19.14
CA VAL A 187 -9.65 23.07 17.92
C VAL A 187 -9.07 23.93 16.79
N ASN A 188 -8.61 25.15 17.12
CA ASN A 188 -8.02 26.04 16.12
C ASN A 188 -6.70 25.48 15.56
N ARG A 189 -5.87 24.89 16.42
CA ARG A 189 -4.64 24.21 15.99
C ARG A 189 -4.93 23.03 15.04
N MET A 190 -5.94 22.19 15.37
CA MET A 190 -6.35 21.09 14.51
C MET A 190 -6.85 21.60 13.16
N ARG A 191 -7.77 22.56 13.17
CA ARG A 191 -8.43 23.04 11.95
C ARG A 191 -7.50 23.82 11.02
N TRP A 192 -6.61 24.65 11.54
CA TRP A 192 -5.83 25.60 10.75
C TRP A 192 -4.35 25.19 10.57
N ALA A 193 -3.79 24.39 11.47
CA ALA A 193 -2.42 23.94 11.37
C ALA A 193 -2.28 22.47 10.94
N VAL A 194 -2.97 21.54 11.59
CA VAL A 194 -2.75 20.10 11.39
C VAL A 194 -3.49 19.59 10.15
N ILE A 195 -4.82 19.76 10.11
CA ILE A 195 -5.66 19.19 9.05
C ILE A 195 -5.20 19.61 7.64
N PRO A 196 -4.94 20.90 7.35
CA PRO A 196 -4.51 21.32 6.02
C PRO A 196 -3.19 20.69 5.57
N GLN A 197 -2.28 20.41 6.50
CA GLN A 197 -0.99 19.80 6.18
C GLN A 197 -1.10 18.32 5.82
N VAL A 198 -2.03 17.59 6.44
CA VAL A 198 -2.09 16.11 6.31
C VAL A 198 -3.11 15.62 5.31
N MET A 199 -4.17 16.39 4.99
CA MET A 199 -5.30 15.90 4.19
C MET A 199 -4.91 15.47 2.78
N ALA A 200 -3.99 16.17 2.12
CA ALA A 200 -3.51 15.79 0.79
C ALA A 200 -2.83 14.41 0.82
N THR A 201 -1.98 14.20 1.82
CA THR A 201 -1.25 12.93 2.01
C THR A 201 -2.21 11.81 2.41
N ILE A 202 -3.12 12.03 3.35
CA ILE A 202 -4.11 11.04 3.80
C ILE A 202 -5.03 10.65 2.64
N THR A 203 -5.54 11.60 1.84
CA THR A 203 -6.36 11.30 0.66
C THR A 203 -5.59 10.47 -0.37
N SER A 204 -4.30 10.76 -0.55
CA SER A 204 -3.41 9.96 -1.40
C SER A 204 -3.30 8.51 -0.91
N TYR A 205 -3.23 8.28 0.40
CA TYR A 205 -3.22 6.93 0.97
C TYR A 205 -4.55 6.21 0.80
N TRP A 206 -5.69 6.89 0.87
CA TRP A 206 -7.00 6.29 0.60
C TRP A 206 -7.10 5.79 -0.83
N LEU A 207 -6.65 6.59 -1.81
CA LEU A 207 -6.60 6.17 -3.21
C LEU A 207 -5.67 4.99 -3.42
N PHE A 208 -4.48 5.02 -2.82
CA PHE A 208 -3.53 3.91 -2.91
C PHE A 208 -4.07 2.63 -2.25
N ARG A 209 -4.75 2.75 -1.11
CA ARG A 209 -5.39 1.61 -0.46
C ARG A 209 -6.52 1.05 -1.30
N PHE A 210 -7.30 1.89 -1.97
CA PHE A 210 -8.34 1.45 -2.90
C PHE A 210 -7.75 0.60 -4.04
N GLU A 211 -6.66 1.00 -4.67
CA GLU A 211 -5.95 0.20 -5.69
C GLU A 211 -5.57 -1.20 -5.17
N ILE A 212 -5.01 -1.26 -3.96
CA ILE A 212 -4.67 -2.53 -3.31
C ILE A 212 -5.93 -3.36 -3.06
N ASN A 213 -6.98 -2.74 -2.57
CA ASN A 213 -8.23 -3.40 -2.21
C ASN A 213 -8.98 -3.96 -3.43
N VAL A 214 -8.86 -3.35 -4.62
CA VAL A 214 -9.42 -3.91 -5.87
C VAL A 214 -8.77 -5.26 -6.20
N ARG A 215 -7.46 -5.37 -6.04
CA ARG A 215 -6.76 -6.65 -6.23
C ARG A 215 -7.10 -7.66 -5.15
N ALA A 216 -7.18 -7.21 -3.90
CA ALA A 216 -7.55 -8.04 -2.78
C ALA A 216 -8.98 -8.60 -2.92
N SER A 217 -9.94 -7.81 -3.39
CA SER A 217 -11.32 -8.25 -3.61
C SER A 217 -11.43 -9.39 -4.62
N ALA A 218 -10.59 -9.39 -5.67
CA ALA A 218 -10.53 -10.48 -6.62
C ALA A 218 -10.04 -11.79 -5.97
N VAL A 219 -9.04 -11.71 -5.08
CA VAL A 219 -8.55 -12.87 -4.33
C VAL A 219 -9.59 -13.37 -3.31
N LEU A 220 -10.25 -12.45 -2.59
CA LEU A 220 -11.31 -12.78 -1.64
C LEU A 220 -12.51 -13.45 -2.34
N GLY A 221 -12.79 -13.09 -3.57
CA GLY A 221 -13.82 -13.73 -4.39
C GLY A 221 -13.59 -15.23 -4.58
N MET A 222 -12.35 -15.69 -4.61
CA MET A 222 -11.99 -17.11 -4.76
C MET A 222 -12.46 -17.98 -3.59
N ILE A 223 -12.64 -17.38 -2.40
CA ILE A 223 -13.15 -18.07 -1.19
C ILE A 223 -14.64 -17.83 -0.94
N GLY A 224 -15.36 -17.24 -1.91
CA GLY A 224 -16.80 -17.01 -1.80
C GLY A 224 -17.21 -15.65 -1.23
N ALA A 225 -16.26 -14.71 -1.08
CA ALA A 225 -16.54 -13.34 -0.64
C ALA A 225 -17.00 -12.40 -1.78
N GLY A 226 -17.57 -12.96 -2.85
CA GLY A 226 -18.11 -12.21 -4.00
C GLY A 226 -17.06 -11.71 -4.99
N GLY A 227 -17.52 -11.02 -6.02
CA GLY A 227 -16.64 -10.42 -7.01
C GLY A 227 -16.11 -11.38 -8.10
N VAL A 228 -15.20 -10.88 -8.91
CA VAL A 228 -14.66 -11.57 -10.10
C VAL A 228 -13.93 -12.87 -9.77
N GLY A 229 -13.35 -13.00 -8.57
CA GLY A 229 -12.63 -14.20 -8.17
C GLY A 229 -13.53 -15.45 -8.14
N SER A 230 -14.79 -15.31 -7.75
CA SER A 230 -15.76 -16.43 -7.74
C SER A 230 -16.03 -16.93 -9.15
N GLU A 231 -16.12 -16.03 -10.13
CA GLU A 231 -16.31 -16.37 -11.54
C GLU A 231 -15.08 -17.08 -12.12
N LEU A 232 -13.89 -16.54 -11.82
CA LEU A 232 -12.63 -17.15 -12.25
C LEU A 232 -12.48 -18.59 -11.73
N VAL A 233 -12.74 -18.80 -10.43
CA VAL A 233 -12.67 -20.13 -9.81
C VAL A 233 -13.70 -21.08 -10.43
N SER A 234 -14.92 -20.62 -10.67
CA SER A 234 -15.97 -21.41 -11.33
C SER A 234 -15.48 -21.93 -12.69
N HIS A 235 -14.96 -21.04 -13.55
CA HIS A 235 -14.44 -21.48 -14.86
C HIS A 235 -13.25 -22.43 -14.75
N LEU A 236 -12.36 -22.26 -13.77
CA LEU A 236 -11.22 -23.15 -13.55
C LEU A 236 -11.66 -24.54 -13.08
N ILE A 237 -12.64 -24.64 -12.16
CA ILE A 237 -13.20 -25.91 -11.68
C ILE A 237 -13.86 -26.69 -12.81
N PHE A 238 -14.61 -26.01 -13.67
CA PHE A 238 -15.25 -26.62 -14.82
C PHE A 238 -14.32 -26.79 -16.03
N ARG A 239 -13.03 -26.46 -15.89
CA ARG A 239 -12.00 -26.53 -16.95
C ARG A 239 -12.36 -25.73 -18.22
N ASP A 240 -13.16 -24.68 -18.07
CA ASP A 240 -13.47 -23.74 -19.17
C ASP A 240 -12.34 -22.68 -19.26
N PHE A 241 -11.14 -23.13 -19.66
CA PHE A 241 -9.95 -22.28 -19.72
C PHE A 241 -10.09 -21.07 -20.67
N PRO A 242 -10.78 -21.16 -21.84
CA PRO A 242 -11.01 -20.00 -22.68
C PRO A 242 -11.86 -18.91 -22.02
N ALA A 243 -12.84 -19.28 -21.21
CA ALA A 243 -13.63 -18.29 -20.45
C ALA A 243 -12.83 -17.76 -19.26
N ALA A 244 -12.10 -18.62 -18.54
CA ALA A 244 -11.22 -18.17 -17.45
C ALA A 244 -10.19 -17.14 -17.93
N SER A 245 -9.59 -17.34 -19.12
CA SER A 245 -8.63 -16.38 -19.69
C SER A 245 -9.28 -15.05 -20.05
N ALA A 246 -10.49 -15.05 -20.58
CA ALA A 246 -11.23 -13.82 -20.88
C ALA A 246 -11.57 -13.03 -19.62
N VAL A 247 -12.02 -13.69 -18.53
CA VAL A 247 -12.25 -13.07 -17.22
C VAL A 247 -10.96 -12.48 -16.66
N LEU A 248 -9.84 -13.22 -16.76
CA LEU A 248 -8.54 -12.76 -16.28
C LEU A 248 -8.09 -11.50 -17.03
N ILE A 249 -8.16 -11.51 -18.37
CA ILE A 249 -7.76 -10.35 -19.20
C ILE A 249 -8.61 -9.13 -18.86
N LEU A 250 -9.94 -9.28 -18.78
CA LEU A 250 -10.84 -8.18 -18.42
C LEU A 250 -10.53 -7.63 -17.03
N THR A 251 -10.27 -8.52 -16.06
CA THR A 251 -9.87 -8.12 -14.71
C THR A 251 -8.58 -7.30 -14.72
N VAL A 252 -7.56 -7.76 -15.44
CA VAL A 252 -6.29 -7.04 -15.56
C VAL A 252 -6.49 -5.67 -16.20
N VAL A 253 -7.28 -5.57 -17.27
CA VAL A 253 -7.59 -4.28 -17.93
C VAL A 253 -8.26 -3.32 -16.96
N VAL A 254 -9.25 -3.77 -16.19
CA VAL A 254 -9.94 -2.92 -15.20
C VAL A 254 -9.00 -2.49 -14.08
N VAL A 255 -8.18 -3.40 -13.54
CA VAL A 255 -7.18 -3.07 -12.51
C VAL A 255 -6.19 -2.04 -13.03
N LEU A 256 -5.61 -2.23 -14.20
CA LEU A 256 -4.66 -1.27 -14.80
C LEU A 256 -5.31 0.09 -15.06
N THR A 257 -6.57 0.11 -15.47
CA THR A 257 -7.32 1.37 -15.67
C THR A 257 -7.48 2.10 -14.33
N ILE A 258 -7.90 1.39 -13.27
CA ILE A 258 -8.05 1.96 -11.93
C ILE A 258 -6.71 2.46 -11.41
N ASP A 259 -5.64 1.66 -11.51
CA ASP A 259 -4.28 2.04 -11.09
C ASP A 259 -3.82 3.32 -11.80
N THR A 260 -4.05 3.42 -13.12
CA THR A 260 -3.66 4.59 -13.92
C THR A 260 -4.46 5.84 -13.54
N VAL A 261 -5.78 5.72 -13.39
CA VAL A 261 -6.65 6.82 -12.98
C VAL A 261 -6.28 7.31 -11.59
N SER A 262 -6.17 6.40 -10.63
CA SER A 262 -5.80 6.72 -9.25
C SER A 262 -4.42 7.37 -9.15
N ALA A 263 -3.42 6.88 -9.90
CA ALA A 263 -2.08 7.46 -9.94
C ALA A 263 -2.10 8.90 -10.45
N ASN A 264 -2.90 9.18 -11.51
CA ASN A 264 -3.04 10.52 -12.06
C ASN A 264 -3.75 11.47 -11.08
N VAL A 265 -4.82 11.01 -10.42
CA VAL A 265 -5.52 11.79 -9.38
C VAL A 265 -4.59 12.09 -8.22
N ARG A 266 -3.87 11.09 -7.72
CA ARG A 266 -2.90 11.23 -6.62
C ARG A 266 -1.78 12.23 -6.96
N ARG A 267 -1.25 12.15 -8.20
CA ARG A 267 -0.25 13.14 -8.67
C ARG A 267 -0.80 14.56 -8.61
N ARG A 268 -2.03 14.80 -9.06
CA ARG A 268 -2.66 16.14 -9.03
C ARG A 268 -2.85 16.65 -7.61
N ILE A 269 -3.26 15.79 -6.68
CA ILE A 269 -3.45 16.14 -5.27
C ILE A 269 -2.11 16.54 -4.64
N ILE A 270 -1.05 15.77 -4.85
CA ILE A 270 0.27 16.03 -4.26
C ILE A 270 0.94 17.24 -4.91
N VAL A 271 0.97 17.32 -6.24
CA VAL A 271 1.61 18.46 -6.95
C VAL A 271 0.84 19.75 -6.69
N GLY A 272 -0.50 19.73 -6.65
CA GLY A 272 -1.30 20.89 -6.27
C GLY A 272 -0.98 21.41 -4.86
N SER A 273 -0.72 20.52 -3.91
CA SER A 273 -0.33 20.91 -2.55
C SER A 273 1.11 21.42 -2.43
N VAL A 274 2.02 20.95 -3.29
CA VAL A 274 3.43 21.39 -3.33
C VAL A 274 3.58 22.68 -4.13
N GLY A 275 2.86 22.81 -5.24
CA GLY A 275 2.89 24.01 -6.08
C GLY A 275 2.40 25.26 -5.37
N ASP A 276 1.43 25.11 -4.47
CA ASP A 276 0.93 26.23 -3.63
C ASP A 276 1.96 26.67 -2.57
N ARG A 277 2.74 25.73 -2.03
CA ARG A 277 3.85 26.03 -1.10
C ARG A 277 5.07 26.65 -1.79
N ASP A 278 5.38 26.22 -2.99
CA ASP A 278 6.54 26.70 -3.74
C ASP A 278 6.27 28.10 -4.35
N SER A 279 5.03 28.36 -4.79
CA SER A 279 4.65 29.67 -5.30
C SER A 279 4.70 30.76 -4.22
N SER A 280 4.32 30.45 -2.97
CA SER A 280 4.49 31.38 -1.84
C SER A 280 5.96 31.61 -1.50
N ARG A 281 6.79 30.59 -1.55
CA ARG A 281 8.22 30.69 -1.27
C ARG A 281 8.96 31.46 -2.36
N TRP A 282 8.61 31.24 -3.63
CA TRP A 282 9.17 32.01 -4.75
C TRP A 282 8.72 33.47 -4.72
N SER A 283 7.49 33.78 -4.34
CA SER A 283 7.02 35.16 -4.21
C SER A 283 7.75 35.92 -3.08
N GLU A 284 8.06 35.28 -1.96
CA GLU A 284 8.87 35.83 -0.88
C GLU A 284 10.32 36.07 -1.33
N THR A 285 10.92 35.10 -2.03
CA THR A 285 12.29 35.23 -2.55
C THR A 285 12.41 36.33 -3.60
N TRP A 286 11.42 36.48 -4.48
CA TRP A 286 11.38 37.59 -5.45
C TRP A 286 11.13 38.94 -4.77
N ALA A 287 10.32 39.02 -3.75
CA ALA A 287 10.11 40.24 -2.97
C ALA A 287 11.39 40.68 -2.25
N ASP A 288 12.17 39.74 -1.72
CA ASP A 288 13.46 40.00 -1.09
C ASP A 288 14.55 40.39 -2.12
N LEU A 289 14.59 39.78 -3.29
CA LEU A 289 15.54 40.09 -4.36
C LEU A 289 15.26 41.41 -5.08
N THR A 290 14.00 41.83 -5.16
CA THR A 290 13.59 43.07 -5.81
C THR A 290 13.61 44.29 -4.89
N GLY A 291 13.97 44.11 -3.61
CA GLY A 291 14.09 45.22 -2.65
C GLY A 291 12.76 45.94 -2.34
N LEU A 292 11.61 45.36 -2.71
CA LEU A 292 10.29 45.94 -2.49
C LEU A 292 9.78 45.79 -1.05
N ARG A 293 10.62 45.41 -0.10
CA ARG A 293 10.34 45.60 1.33
C ARG A 293 10.32 47.10 1.64
N ARG A 294 9.18 47.70 1.51
CA ARG A 294 8.97 49.08 2.06
C ARG A 294 9.29 49.04 3.55
N SER A 295 10.40 49.70 3.88
CA SER A 295 10.72 50.11 5.25
C SER A 295 9.52 50.91 5.80
N THR A 296 8.66 50.27 6.59
CA THR A 296 7.78 50.99 7.49
C THR A 296 8.58 51.29 8.73
N LYS A 297 9.03 52.58 8.79
CA LYS A 297 9.46 53.19 10.03
C LYS A 297 8.26 53.34 10.96
#